data_ac05e81eedde9bb36d2e8dd8b280de59
#
_entry.id   ac05e81eedde9bb36d2e8dd8b280de59
#
_cell.length_a   1.000
_cell.length_b   1.000
_cell.length_c   1.000
_cell.angle_alpha   90.00
_cell.angle_beta   90.00
_cell.angle_gamma   90.00
#
_symmetry.space_group_name_H-M   'P 1'
#
loop_
_entity.id
_entity.type
_entity.pdbx_description
1 polymer ?
#
loop_
_entity_poly.entity_id
_entity_poly.type
_entity_poly.pdbx_seq_one_letter_code
_entity_poly.pdbx_strand_id
1 'polypeptide(L)'
;MTATITWEDCGLPAQELYFETEEEFGQGLSCNPHAFLVGCILPAMHHREKRIFLDAEICPELRDNLTTAMHWVRHWYYGADHDLVKIEAGTRTGLPGPRTPERAGFFFSGGIDCLATLRANRLNYPPEHPGSIRDGLLIYGQNIESDNRPEIFAKAYADLSEVTQESGVALIPVYTNIRLLDEGKKIFAINHGAILGAVAHAFSQRLTTVAISASDSIPGLRLVKSFIFKPHGSHPLLDPLYGSSDLRILHDGVALSRLDKTKLIADWDTALRNIKVCGPNWPGRNCGHCEKCVRTMLELLAAGVLDKSGAFPADNVSAGLVTGINIKKPTFGYTADDDYLELVAPLREIGRLDLVNAIEEVVRRAHHRKSGFSLKVKEFDRKYLSGILSRTKKIVRSGTKTDRSKPLAPADSGKSVDILTKPDR
;
A
#
# COMPACT_ATOMS: atom_id res chain seq x y z
N MET A 1 -0.06 17.20 13.99
CA MET A 1 -0.84 16.50 15.05
C MET A 1 -0.09 15.25 15.47
N THR A 2 -0.04 14.95 16.77
CA THR A 2 0.69 13.82 17.34
C THR A 2 -0.17 13.02 18.32
N ALA A 3 0.15 11.72 18.50
CA ALA A 3 -0.41 10.89 19.55
C ALA A 3 0.64 9.88 20.04
N THR A 4 0.64 9.60 21.34
CA THR A 4 1.45 8.54 21.92
C THR A 4 0.65 7.24 21.95
N ILE A 5 1.17 6.20 21.30
CA ILE A 5 0.59 4.86 21.27
C ILE A 5 1.29 4.01 22.33
N THR A 6 0.51 3.49 23.25
CA THR A 6 0.99 2.57 24.31
C THR A 6 0.37 1.21 24.10
N TRP A 7 1.18 0.17 24.12
CA TRP A 7 0.76 -1.21 23.96
C TRP A 7 0.50 -1.85 25.33
N GLU A 8 -0.64 -2.52 25.49
CA GLU A 8 -1.04 -3.12 26.78
C GLU A 8 -0.68 -4.60 26.88
N ASP A 9 -0.82 -5.36 25.79
CA ASP A 9 -0.71 -6.84 25.82
C ASP A 9 0.55 -7.37 25.12
N CYS A 10 1.17 -6.64 24.16
CA CYS A 10 2.26 -7.19 23.35
C CYS A 10 3.68 -6.77 23.81
N GLY A 11 3.81 -5.88 24.78
CA GLY A 11 5.09 -5.46 25.33
C GLY A 11 5.99 -4.63 24.41
N LEU A 12 5.46 -4.11 23.30
CA LEU A 12 6.19 -3.17 22.46
C LEU A 12 6.37 -1.82 23.18
N PRO A 13 7.46 -1.08 22.90
CA PRO A 13 7.67 0.24 23.48
C PRO A 13 6.58 1.22 23.00
N ALA A 14 6.30 2.21 23.82
CA ALA A 14 5.45 3.32 23.42
C ALA A 14 6.05 4.04 22.20
N GLN A 15 5.19 4.48 21.28
CA GLN A 15 5.57 5.12 20.03
C GLN A 15 4.81 6.42 19.87
N GLU A 16 5.51 7.49 19.49
CA GLU A 16 4.86 8.71 19.07
C GLU A 16 4.59 8.66 17.57
N LEU A 17 3.33 8.82 17.19
CA LEU A 17 2.90 8.94 15.80
C LEU A 17 2.55 10.38 15.47
N TYR A 18 2.85 10.79 14.25
CA TYR A 18 2.50 12.12 13.77
C TYR A 18 1.94 12.14 12.36
N PHE A 19 1.17 13.19 12.09
CA PHE A 19 0.83 13.68 10.76
C PHE A 19 1.16 15.16 10.70
N GLU A 20 1.93 15.55 9.69
CA GLU A 20 2.41 16.91 9.47
C GLU A 20 2.20 17.30 8.02
N THR A 21 2.15 18.59 7.76
CA THR A 21 2.10 19.19 6.43
C THR A 21 2.74 20.57 6.47
N GLU A 22 2.93 21.18 5.31
CA GLU A 22 3.42 22.56 5.21
C GLU A 22 2.45 23.56 5.86
N GLU A 23 2.98 24.68 6.32
CA GLU A 23 2.23 25.69 7.08
C GLU A 23 0.97 26.18 6.31
N GLU A 24 1.08 26.36 5.01
CA GLU A 24 -0.04 26.82 4.16
C GLU A 24 -1.24 25.85 4.18
N PHE A 25 -1.02 24.56 4.47
CA PHE A 25 -2.07 23.54 4.59
C PHE A 25 -2.39 23.19 6.05
N GLY A 26 -1.69 23.78 7.00
CA GLY A 26 -1.79 23.45 8.43
C GLY A 26 -3.20 23.57 9.00
N GLN A 27 -3.98 24.55 8.53
CA GLN A 27 -5.40 24.70 8.91
C GLN A 27 -6.28 23.55 8.41
N GLY A 28 -5.82 22.77 7.44
CA GLY A 28 -6.52 21.57 6.95
C GLY A 28 -6.36 20.35 7.84
N LEU A 29 -5.31 20.33 8.69
CA LEU A 29 -5.11 19.25 9.68
C LEU A 29 -6.12 19.39 10.80
N SER A 30 -6.77 18.29 11.14
CA SER A 30 -7.73 18.20 12.23
C SER A 30 -7.17 17.34 13.35
N CYS A 31 -7.29 17.79 14.61
CA CYS A 31 -7.02 16.92 15.76
C CYS A 31 -8.10 15.83 15.94
N ASN A 32 -8.47 15.20 14.84
CA ASN A 32 -9.52 14.19 14.82
C ASN A 32 -8.95 12.83 15.30
N PRO A 33 -9.47 12.25 16.40
CA PRO A 33 -8.99 10.96 16.92
C PRO A 33 -9.19 9.81 15.94
N HIS A 34 -10.08 9.94 14.96
CA HIS A 34 -10.30 8.94 13.92
C HIS A 34 -9.03 8.60 13.13
N ALA A 35 -8.13 9.59 12.90
CA ALA A 35 -6.87 9.37 12.19
C ALA A 35 -6.01 8.31 12.90
N PHE A 36 -5.86 8.43 14.22
CA PHE A 36 -5.08 7.46 15.00
C PHE A 36 -5.84 6.15 15.20
N LEU A 37 -7.15 6.17 15.41
CA LEU A 37 -7.95 4.95 15.54
C LEU A 37 -7.85 4.09 14.28
N VAL A 38 -8.06 4.67 13.10
CA VAL A 38 -7.98 3.94 11.82
C VAL A 38 -6.57 3.42 11.57
N GLY A 39 -5.54 4.24 11.87
CA GLY A 39 -4.14 3.83 11.68
C GLY A 39 -3.69 2.70 12.60
N CYS A 40 -4.23 2.63 13.83
CA CYS A 40 -3.79 1.68 14.85
C CYS A 40 -4.62 0.38 14.90
N ILE A 41 -5.84 0.34 14.33
CA ILE A 41 -6.76 -0.79 14.53
C ILE A 41 -6.21 -2.13 14.00
N LEU A 42 -5.62 -2.15 12.81
CA LEU A 42 -5.05 -3.37 12.22
C LEU A 42 -3.70 -3.75 12.83
N PRO A 43 -2.79 -2.83 13.17
CA PRO A 43 -1.63 -3.12 14.01
C PRO A 43 -1.99 -3.71 15.36
N ALA A 44 -2.96 -3.13 16.10
CA ALA A 44 -3.45 -3.68 17.35
C ALA A 44 -3.98 -5.12 17.18
N MET A 45 -4.78 -5.35 16.15
CA MET A 45 -5.26 -6.69 15.82
C MET A 45 -4.11 -7.65 15.50
N HIS A 46 -3.09 -7.20 14.75
CA HIS A 46 -1.91 -8.03 14.42
C HIS A 46 -1.15 -8.46 15.67
N HIS A 47 -0.95 -7.54 16.60
CA HIS A 47 -0.25 -7.77 17.86
C HIS A 47 -1.11 -8.44 18.94
N ARG A 48 -2.39 -8.76 18.64
CA ARG A 48 -3.32 -9.39 19.55
C ARG A 48 -3.65 -8.56 20.80
N GLU A 49 -3.64 -7.24 20.66
CA GLU A 49 -4.18 -6.36 21.68
C GLU A 49 -5.68 -6.66 21.86
N LYS A 50 -6.15 -6.63 23.09
CA LYS A 50 -7.56 -6.92 23.40
C LYS A 50 -8.44 -5.73 23.13
N ARG A 51 -7.90 -4.52 23.25
CA ARG A 51 -8.65 -3.29 23.05
C ARG A 51 -7.79 -2.17 22.48
N ILE A 52 -8.47 -1.19 21.89
CA ILE A 52 -7.96 0.17 21.69
C ILE A 52 -8.78 1.10 22.57
N PHE A 53 -8.12 1.84 23.44
CA PHE A 53 -8.72 2.87 24.28
C PHE A 53 -8.35 4.25 23.76
N LEU A 54 -9.36 5.12 23.59
CA LEU A 54 -9.20 6.53 23.26
C LEU A 54 -10.01 7.37 24.26
N ASP A 55 -9.34 8.32 24.93
CA ASP A 55 -10.02 9.34 25.74
C ASP A 55 -10.60 10.44 24.84
N ALA A 56 -11.52 10.06 23.96
CA ALA A 56 -12.16 10.94 22.99
C ALA A 56 -13.49 10.34 22.51
N GLU A 57 -14.33 11.19 21.93
CA GLU A 57 -15.55 10.74 21.23
C GLU A 57 -15.26 10.41 19.77
N ILE A 58 -15.79 9.28 19.30
CA ILE A 58 -15.70 8.84 17.90
C ILE A 58 -17.06 8.74 17.24
N CYS A 59 -17.09 8.81 15.93
CA CYS A 59 -18.25 8.56 15.10
C CYS A 59 -18.72 7.10 15.29
N PRO A 60 -20.00 6.85 15.63
CA PRO A 60 -20.52 5.48 15.78
C PRO A 60 -20.45 4.69 14.46
N GLU A 61 -20.70 5.33 13.31
CA GLU A 61 -20.58 4.69 12.00
C GLU A 61 -19.14 4.20 11.75
N LEU A 62 -18.11 4.98 12.09
CA LEU A 62 -16.73 4.54 11.98
C LEU A 62 -16.45 3.33 12.89
N ARG A 63 -16.99 3.28 14.10
CA ARG A 63 -16.85 2.12 15.00
C ARG A 63 -17.40 0.85 14.36
N ASP A 64 -18.60 0.91 13.78
CA ASP A 64 -19.25 -0.22 13.13
C ASP A 64 -18.50 -0.65 11.86
N ASN A 65 -18.06 0.32 11.07
CA ASN A 65 -17.25 0.11 9.88
C ASN A 65 -15.92 -0.58 10.20
N LEU A 66 -15.18 -0.10 11.20
CA LEU A 66 -13.91 -0.72 11.62
C LEU A 66 -14.12 -2.13 12.19
N THR A 67 -15.22 -2.37 12.89
CA THR A 67 -15.58 -3.72 13.34
C THR A 67 -15.77 -4.64 12.14
N THR A 68 -16.49 -4.19 11.12
CA THR A 68 -16.67 -4.93 9.87
C THR A 68 -15.34 -5.15 9.13
N ALA A 69 -14.49 -4.13 9.05
CA ALA A 69 -13.15 -4.24 8.44
C ALA A 69 -12.28 -5.29 9.14
N MET A 70 -12.29 -5.32 10.48
CA MET A 70 -11.58 -6.35 11.25
C MET A 70 -12.11 -7.76 10.95
N HIS A 71 -13.41 -7.95 10.73
CA HIS A 71 -13.97 -9.24 10.32
C HIS A 71 -13.44 -9.68 8.96
N TRP A 72 -13.38 -8.78 7.96
CA TRP A 72 -12.77 -9.07 6.66
C TRP A 72 -11.30 -9.44 6.79
N VAL A 73 -10.52 -8.65 7.51
CA VAL A 73 -9.09 -8.87 7.73
C VAL A 73 -8.85 -10.20 8.46
N ARG A 74 -9.64 -10.51 9.49
CA ARG A 74 -9.60 -11.80 10.19
C ARG A 74 -9.85 -12.95 9.22
N HIS A 75 -10.90 -12.86 8.41
CA HIS A 75 -11.26 -13.90 7.45
C HIS A 75 -10.15 -14.12 6.42
N TRP A 76 -9.56 -13.04 5.87
CA TRP A 76 -8.58 -13.14 4.80
C TRP A 76 -7.18 -13.56 5.27
N TYR A 77 -6.74 -13.07 6.43
CA TYR A 77 -5.33 -13.17 6.81
C TYR A 77 -5.06 -14.03 8.03
N TYR A 78 -5.93 -14.04 9.02
CA TYR A 78 -5.64 -14.66 10.32
C TYR A 78 -6.38 -15.98 10.54
N GLY A 79 -7.68 -16.01 10.51
CA GLY A 79 -8.51 -17.19 10.81
C GLY A 79 -9.45 -16.95 12.00
N ALA A 80 -10.33 -17.93 12.27
CA ALA A 80 -11.40 -17.79 13.28
C ALA A 80 -10.90 -17.64 14.71
N ASP A 81 -9.74 -18.19 15.02
CA ASP A 81 -9.06 -18.17 16.33
C ASP A 81 -8.31 -16.85 16.63
N HIS A 82 -8.42 -15.87 15.77
CA HIS A 82 -7.88 -14.54 16.02
C HIS A 82 -8.98 -13.61 16.49
N ASP A 83 -8.85 -13.09 17.72
CA ASP A 83 -9.83 -12.20 18.29
C ASP A 83 -9.86 -10.83 17.61
N LEU A 84 -11.00 -10.17 17.67
CA LEU A 84 -11.15 -8.79 17.27
C LEU A 84 -10.75 -7.87 18.41
N VAL A 85 -10.22 -6.70 18.05
CA VAL A 85 -9.88 -5.65 19.01
C VAL A 85 -11.15 -4.92 19.44
N LYS A 86 -11.39 -4.78 20.73
CA LYS A 86 -12.50 -3.97 21.28
C LYS A 86 -12.17 -2.50 21.17
N ILE A 87 -13.04 -1.70 20.57
CA ILE A 87 -12.89 -0.23 20.51
C ILE A 87 -13.58 0.38 21.73
N GLU A 88 -12.80 0.99 22.62
CA GLU A 88 -13.25 1.70 23.82
C GLU A 88 -13.01 3.19 23.67
N ALA A 89 -14.07 3.93 23.37
CA ALA A 89 -14.08 5.37 23.19
C ALA A 89 -15.47 5.93 23.48
N GLY A 90 -15.58 7.19 23.78
CA GLY A 90 -16.85 7.89 23.83
C GLY A 90 -17.58 7.83 22.48
N THR A 91 -18.90 7.94 22.50
CA THR A 91 -19.70 7.98 21.27
C THR A 91 -20.19 9.41 21.02
N ARG A 92 -19.80 9.96 19.89
CA ARG A 92 -20.31 11.27 19.44
C ARG A 92 -21.81 11.14 19.15
N THR A 93 -22.61 12.00 19.80
CA THR A 93 -24.07 11.98 19.69
C THR A 93 -24.59 12.87 18.57
N GLY A 94 -23.84 13.86 18.15
CA GLY A 94 -24.21 14.79 17.08
C GLY A 94 -23.75 14.32 15.70
N LEU A 95 -24.58 14.55 14.68
CA LEU A 95 -24.11 14.49 13.31
C LEU A 95 -23.17 15.65 13.04
N PRO A 96 -22.15 15.48 12.18
CA PRO A 96 -21.37 16.62 11.72
C PRO A 96 -22.29 17.64 11.04
N GLY A 97 -22.10 18.91 11.32
CA GLY A 97 -22.79 19.96 10.60
C GLY A 97 -22.43 19.88 9.10
N PRO A 98 -23.33 20.37 8.23
CA PRO A 98 -23.02 20.44 6.80
C PRO A 98 -21.75 21.26 6.60
N ARG A 99 -20.78 20.67 5.92
CA ARG A 99 -19.58 21.41 5.50
C ARG A 99 -19.84 22.02 4.13
N THR A 100 -19.70 23.33 4.07
CA THR A 100 -19.87 24.07 2.84
C THR A 100 -18.63 24.93 2.62
N PRO A 101 -17.93 24.76 1.49
CA PRO A 101 -18.21 23.81 0.42
C PRO A 101 -17.71 22.39 0.76
N GLU A 102 -18.42 21.36 0.26
CA GLU A 102 -17.87 20.01 0.18
C GLU A 102 -16.61 20.02 -0.68
N ARG A 103 -15.62 19.20 -0.28
CA ARG A 103 -14.32 19.18 -0.95
C ARG A 103 -13.79 17.76 -1.12
N ALA A 104 -13.52 17.40 -2.37
CA ALA A 104 -12.96 16.11 -2.73
C ALA A 104 -11.44 16.18 -2.89
N GLY A 105 -10.76 15.16 -2.38
CA GLY A 105 -9.34 14.91 -2.55
C GLY A 105 -9.05 13.48 -3.01
N PHE A 106 -7.80 13.20 -3.30
CA PHE A 106 -7.32 11.86 -3.63
C PHE A 106 -5.86 11.70 -3.23
N PHE A 107 -5.37 10.45 -3.22
CA PHE A 107 -3.95 10.18 -3.01
C PHE A 107 -3.20 10.23 -4.34
N PHE A 108 -2.14 11.04 -4.40
CA PHE A 108 -1.43 11.33 -5.63
C PHE A 108 0.05 10.97 -5.54
N SER A 109 0.43 9.81 -6.06
CA SER A 109 1.81 9.29 -6.07
C SER A 109 2.51 9.40 -7.45
N GLY A 110 1.83 9.90 -8.48
CA GLY A 110 2.31 9.96 -9.86
C GLY A 110 2.25 8.63 -10.62
N GLY A 111 1.69 7.57 -10.03
CA GLY A 111 1.45 6.30 -10.72
C GLY A 111 0.28 6.39 -11.70
N ILE A 112 0.21 5.44 -12.64
CA ILE A 112 -0.86 5.37 -13.66
C ILE A 112 -2.25 5.40 -13.01
N ASP A 113 -2.44 4.69 -11.88
CA ASP A 113 -3.76 4.58 -11.25
C ASP A 113 -4.28 5.93 -10.77
N CYS A 114 -3.44 6.70 -10.06
CA CYS A 114 -3.86 8.02 -9.57
C CYS A 114 -3.95 9.07 -10.69
N LEU A 115 -3.13 8.99 -11.73
CA LEU A 115 -3.28 9.83 -12.92
C LEU A 115 -4.59 9.55 -13.63
N ALA A 116 -4.97 8.28 -13.78
CA ALA A 116 -6.26 7.88 -14.37
C ALA A 116 -7.44 8.34 -13.51
N THR A 117 -7.36 8.22 -12.17
CA THR A 117 -8.38 8.77 -11.26
C THR A 117 -8.58 10.26 -11.47
N LEU A 118 -7.50 11.05 -11.54
CA LEU A 118 -7.58 12.48 -11.77
C LEU A 118 -8.14 12.81 -13.16
N ARG A 119 -7.68 12.10 -14.20
CA ARG A 119 -8.18 12.27 -15.57
C ARG A 119 -9.66 11.96 -15.68
N ALA A 120 -10.09 10.81 -15.15
CA ALA A 120 -11.50 10.43 -15.11
C ALA A 120 -12.36 11.46 -14.36
N ASN A 121 -11.85 11.95 -13.23
CA ASN A 121 -12.55 12.99 -12.47
C ASN A 121 -12.73 14.27 -13.28
N ARG A 122 -11.70 14.75 -13.98
CA ARG A 122 -11.77 15.95 -14.82
C ARG A 122 -12.73 15.80 -16.00
N LEU A 123 -12.85 14.59 -16.56
CA LEU A 123 -13.78 14.32 -17.66
C LEU A 123 -15.24 14.23 -17.19
N ASN A 124 -15.48 13.78 -15.94
CA ASN A 124 -16.82 13.47 -15.45
C ASN A 124 -17.41 14.56 -14.55
N TYR A 125 -16.58 15.39 -13.92
CA TYR A 125 -17.04 16.39 -12.96
C TYR A 125 -16.60 17.81 -13.39
N PRO A 126 -17.57 18.74 -13.60
CA PRO A 126 -17.22 20.14 -13.79
C PRO A 126 -16.55 20.71 -12.54
N PRO A 127 -15.74 21.79 -12.67
CA PRO A 127 -14.96 22.34 -11.55
C PRO A 127 -15.79 22.70 -10.31
N GLU A 128 -17.06 23.13 -10.49
CA GLU A 128 -17.93 23.55 -9.41
C GLU A 128 -18.60 22.40 -8.66
N HIS A 129 -18.56 21.20 -9.23
CA HIS A 129 -19.20 20.02 -8.63
C HIS A 129 -18.48 19.60 -7.35
N PRO A 130 -19.18 19.24 -6.26
CA PRO A 130 -18.56 18.81 -4.99
C PRO A 130 -17.63 17.60 -5.13
N GLY A 131 -17.92 16.70 -6.08
CA GLY A 131 -17.08 15.55 -6.40
C GLY A 131 -15.85 15.87 -7.27
N SER A 132 -15.70 17.12 -7.76
CA SER A 132 -14.48 17.54 -8.47
C SER A 132 -13.29 17.55 -7.52
N ILE A 133 -12.26 16.78 -7.82
CA ILE A 133 -11.05 16.67 -6.98
C ILE A 133 -10.34 18.04 -6.96
N ARG A 134 -10.11 18.57 -5.77
CA ARG A 134 -9.42 19.84 -5.56
C ARG A 134 -8.09 19.71 -4.84
N ASP A 135 -7.86 18.57 -4.16
CA ASP A 135 -6.64 18.33 -3.40
C ASP A 135 -6.04 16.96 -3.73
N GLY A 136 -4.72 16.94 -3.91
CA GLY A 136 -3.92 15.72 -4.03
C GLY A 136 -3.04 15.55 -2.81
N LEU A 137 -3.15 14.43 -2.10
CA LEU A 137 -2.32 14.10 -0.95
C LEU A 137 -1.10 13.31 -1.40
N LEU A 138 0.10 13.89 -1.25
CA LEU A 138 1.37 13.22 -1.52
C LEU A 138 2.03 12.85 -0.20
N ILE A 139 2.10 11.55 0.10
CA ILE A 139 2.58 11.06 1.40
C ILE A 139 4.08 10.77 1.34
N TYR A 140 4.85 11.41 2.24
CA TYR A 140 6.22 11.05 2.55
C TYR A 140 6.27 9.96 3.62
N GLY A 141 7.05 8.91 3.37
CA GLY A 141 7.19 7.81 4.32
C GLY A 141 6.34 6.58 4.03
N GLN A 142 5.47 6.61 3.01
CA GLN A 142 4.66 5.44 2.65
C GLN A 142 5.14 4.72 1.39
N ASN A 143 5.24 5.40 0.26
CA ASN A 143 5.64 4.84 -1.04
C ASN A 143 7.01 5.31 -1.50
N ILE A 144 7.38 6.51 -1.10
CA ILE A 144 8.73 7.03 -1.26
C ILE A 144 9.43 6.61 0.00
N GLU A 145 10.10 5.46 -0.03
CA GLU A 145 10.78 4.95 1.16
C GLU A 145 11.69 6.03 1.72
N SER A 146 11.37 6.36 2.95
CA SER A 146 12.00 7.35 3.78
C SER A 146 13.38 6.93 4.27
N ASP A 147 14.19 6.31 3.41
CA ASP A 147 15.60 6.06 3.75
C ASP A 147 16.37 7.39 3.86
N ASN A 148 15.79 8.39 4.59
CA ASN A 148 16.35 9.73 4.78
C ASN A 148 16.75 10.42 3.46
N ARG A 149 15.88 10.39 2.45
CA ARG A 149 16.11 11.03 1.16
C ARG A 149 15.06 12.11 0.83
N PRO A 150 15.06 13.23 1.56
CA PRO A 150 14.12 14.32 1.34
C PRO A 150 14.21 14.92 -0.07
N GLU A 151 15.40 14.86 -0.70
CA GLU A 151 15.63 15.34 -2.08
C GLU A 151 14.81 14.55 -3.10
N ILE A 152 14.56 13.27 -2.88
CA ILE A 152 13.72 12.44 -3.75
C ILE A 152 12.25 12.87 -3.63
N PHE A 153 11.80 13.14 -2.42
CA PHE A 153 10.44 13.63 -2.19
C PHE A 153 10.24 15.02 -2.79
N ALA A 154 11.18 15.94 -2.56
CA ALA A 154 11.15 17.30 -3.13
C ALA A 154 11.07 17.27 -4.65
N LYS A 155 11.87 16.39 -5.30
CA LYS A 155 11.78 16.22 -6.75
C LYS A 155 10.45 15.64 -7.19
N ALA A 156 9.92 14.64 -6.49
CA ALA A 156 8.62 14.08 -6.79
C ALA A 156 7.50 15.13 -6.64
N TYR A 157 7.59 15.95 -5.61
CA TYR A 157 6.66 17.06 -5.38
C TYR A 157 6.71 18.06 -6.52
N ALA A 158 7.91 18.46 -6.96
CA ALA A 158 8.08 19.40 -8.07
C ALA A 158 7.50 18.83 -9.39
N ASP A 159 7.86 17.59 -9.74
CA ASP A 159 7.39 16.93 -10.97
C ASP A 159 5.85 16.80 -10.98
N LEU A 160 5.25 16.41 -9.84
CA LEU A 160 3.81 16.23 -9.71
C LEU A 160 3.05 17.56 -9.61
N SER A 161 3.70 18.63 -9.15
CA SER A 161 3.12 19.98 -9.11
C SER A 161 2.76 20.48 -10.50
N GLU A 162 3.50 20.11 -11.56
CA GLU A 162 3.13 20.47 -12.94
C GLU A 162 1.76 19.90 -13.33
N VAL A 163 1.53 18.62 -13.00
CA VAL A 163 0.27 17.91 -13.29
C VAL A 163 -0.90 18.52 -12.50
N THR A 164 -0.67 18.81 -11.23
CA THR A 164 -1.72 19.33 -10.35
C THR A 164 -2.05 20.78 -10.65
N GLN A 165 -1.08 21.61 -11.01
CA GLN A 165 -1.30 23.00 -11.44
C GLN A 165 -2.13 23.06 -12.72
N GLU A 166 -1.78 22.27 -13.76
CA GLU A 166 -2.55 22.17 -14.98
C GLU A 166 -3.99 21.72 -14.72
N SER A 167 -4.17 20.82 -13.75
CA SER A 167 -5.48 20.27 -13.40
C SER A 167 -6.26 21.13 -12.39
N GLY A 168 -5.73 22.24 -11.90
CA GLY A 168 -6.37 23.07 -10.88
C GLY A 168 -6.54 22.36 -9.55
N VAL A 169 -5.56 21.52 -9.15
CA VAL A 169 -5.51 20.74 -7.90
C VAL A 169 -4.42 21.32 -7.00
N ALA A 170 -4.69 21.47 -5.71
CA ALA A 170 -3.66 21.78 -4.72
C ALA A 170 -2.93 20.47 -4.34
N LEU A 171 -1.61 20.43 -4.50
CA LEU A 171 -0.79 19.29 -4.06
C LEU A 171 -0.36 19.51 -2.62
N ILE A 172 -0.79 18.63 -1.73
CA ILE A 172 -0.56 18.72 -0.28
C ILE A 172 0.50 17.67 0.11
N PRO A 173 1.69 18.09 0.54
CA PRO A 173 2.67 17.17 1.09
C PRO A 173 2.25 16.75 2.50
N VAL A 174 2.29 15.45 2.78
CA VAL A 174 1.92 14.86 4.06
C VAL A 174 3.09 14.07 4.60
N TYR A 175 3.58 14.43 5.75
CA TYR A 175 4.68 13.74 6.44
C TYR A 175 4.12 12.91 7.60
N THR A 176 4.52 11.65 7.70
CA THR A 176 4.06 10.75 8.76
C THR A 176 5.04 9.62 9.00
N ASN A 177 5.11 9.17 10.24
CA ASN A 177 5.85 7.98 10.64
C ASN A 177 4.94 6.77 10.94
N ILE A 178 3.68 6.79 10.48
CA ILE A 178 2.68 5.75 10.78
C ILE A 178 3.16 4.32 10.45
N ARG A 179 4.12 4.17 9.55
CA ARG A 179 4.73 2.88 9.20
C ARG A 179 5.60 2.26 10.30
N LEU A 180 5.91 2.99 11.38
CA LEU A 180 6.50 2.40 12.57
C LEU A 180 5.62 1.28 13.15
N LEU A 181 4.30 1.36 12.93
CA LEU A 181 3.34 0.32 13.33
C LEU A 181 3.43 -0.96 12.50
N ASP A 182 4.14 -0.97 11.37
CA ASP A 182 4.18 -2.11 10.42
C ASP A 182 5.19 -3.21 10.78
N GLU A 183 5.87 -3.11 11.93
CA GLU A 183 6.82 -4.11 12.41
C GLU A 183 7.76 -4.65 11.31
N GLY A 184 8.51 -3.77 10.68
CA GLY A 184 9.45 -4.14 9.63
C GLY A 184 8.79 -4.62 8.33
N LYS A 185 7.71 -4.02 7.92
CA LYS A 185 6.93 -4.29 6.69
C LYS A 185 6.09 -5.57 6.72
N LYS A 186 5.96 -6.26 7.87
CA LYS A 186 5.21 -7.52 7.94
C LYS A 186 3.73 -7.36 7.63
N ILE A 187 3.12 -6.27 8.06
CA ILE A 187 1.69 -6.02 7.90
C ILE A 187 1.36 -4.92 6.89
N PHE A 188 2.34 -4.28 6.27
CA PHE A 188 2.08 -3.18 5.33
C PHE A 188 1.06 -3.52 4.25
N ALA A 189 1.17 -4.71 3.64
CA ALA A 189 0.23 -5.13 2.60
C ALA A 189 -1.20 -5.36 3.12
N ILE A 190 -1.37 -5.57 4.44
CA ILE A 190 -2.66 -5.72 5.12
C ILE A 190 -3.19 -4.35 5.54
N ASN A 191 -2.28 -3.47 6.00
CA ASN A 191 -2.60 -2.19 6.62
C ASN A 191 -2.68 -1.02 5.62
N HIS A 192 -2.35 -1.25 4.35
CA HIS A 192 -2.19 -0.18 3.36
C HIS A 192 -3.41 0.74 3.25
N GLY A 193 -4.60 0.18 3.09
CA GLY A 193 -5.84 0.97 3.02
C GLY A 193 -6.14 1.74 4.32
N ALA A 194 -5.88 1.12 5.48
CA ALA A 194 -6.07 1.78 6.77
C ALA A 194 -5.09 2.95 6.99
N ILE A 195 -3.84 2.84 6.52
CA ILE A 195 -2.88 3.95 6.53
C ILE A 195 -3.40 5.12 5.70
N LEU A 196 -3.90 4.85 4.49
CA LEU A 196 -4.51 5.89 3.66
C LEU A 196 -5.75 6.49 4.32
N GLY A 197 -6.61 5.66 4.91
CA GLY A 197 -7.75 6.11 5.70
C GLY A 197 -7.36 7.02 6.87
N ALA A 198 -6.29 6.67 7.60
CA ALA A 198 -5.76 7.48 8.69
C ALA A 198 -5.30 8.86 8.22
N VAL A 199 -4.54 8.92 7.12
CA VAL A 199 -4.13 10.18 6.49
C VAL A 199 -5.34 11.00 6.02
N ALA A 200 -6.34 10.35 5.42
CA ALA A 200 -7.57 11.04 5.01
C ALA A 200 -8.29 11.68 6.20
N HIS A 201 -8.38 10.97 7.33
CA HIS A 201 -8.97 11.51 8.57
C HIS A 201 -8.16 12.66 9.19
N ALA A 202 -6.83 12.67 9.03
CA ALA A 202 -6.01 13.79 9.46
C ALA A 202 -6.39 15.09 8.73
N PHE A 203 -6.93 15.01 7.52
CA PHE A 203 -7.43 16.14 6.72
C PHE A 203 -8.95 16.26 6.70
N SER A 204 -9.65 15.58 7.61
CA SER A 204 -11.12 15.60 7.65
C SER A 204 -11.74 16.98 7.94
N GLN A 205 -10.98 17.97 8.38
CA GLN A 205 -11.43 19.35 8.46
C GLN A 205 -11.50 20.01 7.08
N ARG A 206 -10.64 19.63 6.16
CA ARG A 206 -10.53 20.16 4.80
C ARG A 206 -11.30 19.34 3.79
N LEU A 207 -11.30 18.01 3.92
CA LEU A 207 -11.85 17.07 2.95
C LEU A 207 -13.11 16.40 3.48
N THR A 208 -14.12 16.26 2.62
CA THR A 208 -15.36 15.52 2.88
C THR A 208 -15.38 14.18 2.16
N THR A 209 -14.60 14.07 1.08
CA THR A 209 -14.44 12.83 0.30
C THR A 209 -13.00 12.66 -0.12
N VAL A 210 -12.46 11.44 -0.02
CA VAL A 210 -11.11 11.10 -0.49
C VAL A 210 -11.15 9.83 -1.33
N ALA A 211 -10.56 9.90 -2.53
CA ALA A 211 -10.44 8.75 -3.41
C ALA A 211 -9.10 8.03 -3.21
N ILE A 212 -9.15 6.71 -3.06
CA ILE A 212 -8.02 5.80 -3.14
C ILE A 212 -8.08 5.13 -4.50
N SER A 213 -7.08 5.35 -5.33
CA SER A 213 -7.02 4.79 -6.69
C SER A 213 -6.79 3.29 -6.63
N ALA A 214 -7.68 2.51 -7.24
CA ALA A 214 -7.58 1.06 -7.33
C ALA A 214 -6.33 0.65 -8.11
N SER A 215 -5.52 -0.25 -7.56
CA SER A 215 -4.41 -0.88 -8.27
C SER A 215 -4.89 -2.05 -9.13
N ASP A 216 -5.93 -2.75 -8.68
CA ASP A 216 -6.51 -3.91 -9.36
C ASP A 216 -7.84 -3.56 -10.02
N SER A 217 -8.11 -4.16 -11.17
CA SER A 217 -9.44 -4.15 -11.81
C SER A 217 -10.35 -5.25 -11.23
N ILE A 218 -11.66 -5.18 -11.49
CA ILE A 218 -12.62 -6.19 -11.01
C ILE A 218 -12.17 -7.62 -11.30
N PRO A 219 -11.71 -8.00 -12.52
CA PRO A 219 -11.19 -9.34 -12.78
C PRO A 219 -9.96 -9.71 -11.93
N GLY A 220 -9.12 -8.72 -11.59
CA GLY A 220 -7.93 -8.92 -10.75
C GLY A 220 -8.22 -9.04 -9.26
N LEU A 221 -9.41 -8.58 -8.80
CA LEU A 221 -9.79 -8.64 -7.40
C LEU A 221 -9.94 -10.09 -6.92
N ARG A 222 -9.36 -10.38 -5.77
CA ARG A 222 -9.46 -11.69 -5.10
C ARG A 222 -10.42 -11.59 -3.92
N LEU A 223 -11.71 -11.77 -4.19
CA LEU A 223 -12.76 -11.68 -3.18
C LEU A 223 -12.73 -12.85 -2.19
N VAL A 224 -12.22 -14.00 -2.65
CA VAL A 224 -12.18 -15.23 -1.84
C VAL A 224 -10.75 -15.57 -1.49
N LYS A 225 -10.50 -15.80 -0.20
CA LYS A 225 -9.23 -16.35 0.27
C LYS A 225 -8.96 -17.68 -0.43
N SER A 226 -7.98 -17.69 -1.34
CA SER A 226 -7.42 -18.94 -1.83
C SER A 226 -6.18 -19.29 -1.03
N PHE A 227 -5.74 -20.56 -1.13
CA PHE A 227 -4.53 -21.01 -0.45
C PHE A 227 -3.26 -20.24 -0.90
N ILE A 228 -3.30 -19.66 -2.11
CA ILE A 228 -2.14 -19.04 -2.76
C ILE A 228 -2.21 -17.52 -2.69
N PHE A 229 -3.43 -16.94 -2.67
CA PHE A 229 -3.65 -15.51 -2.77
C PHE A 229 -4.47 -15.00 -1.59
N LYS A 230 -4.06 -13.87 -1.05
CA LYS A 230 -4.80 -13.08 -0.07
C LYS A 230 -5.15 -11.75 -0.73
N PRO A 231 -6.35 -11.20 -0.55
CA PRO A 231 -6.68 -9.85 -1.01
C PRO A 231 -5.66 -8.81 -0.54
N HIS A 232 -5.51 -7.72 -1.25
CA HIS A 232 -4.69 -6.59 -0.78
C HIS A 232 -5.43 -5.81 0.31
N GLY A 233 -4.68 -5.14 1.20
CA GLY A 233 -5.25 -4.36 2.31
C GLY A 233 -5.90 -3.04 1.88
N SER A 234 -5.61 -2.53 0.66
CA SER A 234 -6.45 -1.55 -0.02
C SER A 234 -7.33 -2.32 -0.99
N HIS A 235 -8.64 -2.28 -0.79
CA HIS A 235 -9.62 -3.13 -1.46
C HIS A 235 -10.99 -2.47 -1.43
N PRO A 236 -11.85 -2.61 -2.47
CA PRO A 236 -13.18 -1.98 -2.49
C PRO A 236 -14.11 -2.42 -1.36
N LEU A 237 -13.86 -3.56 -0.71
CA LEU A 237 -14.60 -4.01 0.48
C LEU A 237 -14.00 -3.50 1.81
N LEU A 238 -12.81 -2.88 1.78
CA LEU A 238 -12.15 -2.36 2.99
C LEU A 238 -12.09 -0.84 3.01
N ASP A 239 -11.62 -0.22 1.92
CA ASP A 239 -11.34 1.22 1.92
C ASP A 239 -12.55 2.07 2.34
N PRO A 240 -13.80 1.80 1.88
CA PRO A 240 -14.96 2.54 2.36
C PRO A 240 -15.24 2.38 3.86
N LEU A 241 -14.83 1.24 4.45
CA LEU A 241 -15.01 0.97 5.88
C LEU A 241 -14.03 1.76 6.78
N TYR A 242 -13.04 2.41 6.21
CA TYR A 242 -12.21 3.37 6.94
C TYR A 242 -12.81 4.77 6.96
N GLY A 243 -13.97 4.98 6.34
CA GLY A 243 -14.73 6.23 6.35
C GLY A 243 -15.62 6.40 7.57
N SER A 244 -16.11 7.62 7.77
CA SER A 244 -17.04 8.02 8.83
C SER A 244 -18.13 8.93 8.26
N SER A 245 -19.09 9.34 9.10
CA SER A 245 -20.07 10.36 8.71
C SER A 245 -19.43 11.73 8.37
N ASP A 246 -18.16 11.94 8.77
CA ASP A 246 -17.43 13.18 8.48
C ASP A 246 -16.64 13.11 7.18
N LEU A 247 -16.28 11.91 6.76
CA LEU A 247 -15.33 11.67 5.66
C LEU A 247 -15.69 10.41 4.90
N ARG A 248 -16.07 10.58 3.66
CA ARG A 248 -16.28 9.46 2.73
C ARG A 248 -14.98 9.03 2.09
N ILE A 249 -14.67 7.74 2.13
CA ILE A 249 -13.52 7.14 1.41
C ILE A 249 -14.05 6.32 0.24
N LEU A 250 -13.50 6.55 -0.94
CA LEU A 250 -13.85 5.86 -2.18
C LEU A 250 -12.68 4.98 -2.62
N HIS A 251 -12.99 3.77 -3.10
CA HIS A 251 -12.06 2.96 -3.86
C HIS A 251 -12.36 3.16 -5.34
N ASP A 252 -11.53 3.97 -6.03
CA ASP A 252 -11.85 4.52 -7.36
C ASP A 252 -11.12 3.81 -8.49
N GLY A 253 -11.78 3.73 -9.67
CA GLY A 253 -11.15 3.23 -10.90
C GLY A 253 -11.09 1.70 -11.02
N VAL A 254 -11.80 0.94 -10.17
CA VAL A 254 -11.79 -0.53 -10.15
C VAL A 254 -12.37 -1.18 -11.43
N ALA A 255 -13.20 -0.44 -12.18
CA ALA A 255 -13.79 -0.93 -13.43
C ALA A 255 -12.80 -0.92 -14.61
N LEU A 256 -11.70 -0.17 -14.51
CA LEU A 256 -10.70 -0.02 -15.56
C LEU A 256 -9.55 -1.01 -15.34
N SER A 257 -9.15 -1.70 -16.42
CA SER A 257 -7.91 -2.45 -16.43
C SER A 257 -6.69 -1.51 -16.36
N ARG A 258 -5.52 -2.09 -16.17
CA ARG A 258 -4.29 -1.28 -16.13
C ARG A 258 -4.01 -0.61 -17.49
N LEU A 259 -4.25 -1.33 -18.59
CA LEU A 259 -4.13 -0.78 -19.94
C LEU A 259 -5.19 0.30 -20.23
N ASP A 260 -6.44 0.13 -19.74
CA ASP A 260 -7.49 1.13 -19.92
C ASP A 260 -7.13 2.44 -19.20
N LYS A 261 -6.56 2.35 -17.99
CA LYS A 261 -6.04 3.50 -17.25
C LYS A 261 -4.92 4.21 -18.01
N THR A 262 -4.02 3.45 -18.64
CA THR A 262 -2.95 4.01 -19.47
C THR A 262 -3.51 4.70 -20.71
N LYS A 263 -4.49 4.08 -21.40
CA LYS A 263 -5.18 4.71 -22.53
C LYS A 263 -5.92 5.99 -22.14
N LEU A 264 -6.50 6.03 -20.92
CA LEU A 264 -7.24 7.20 -20.44
C LEU A 264 -6.36 8.44 -20.27
N ILE A 265 -5.07 8.26 -20.01
CA ILE A 265 -4.09 9.36 -19.88
C ILE A 265 -3.25 9.57 -21.15
N ALA A 266 -3.47 8.83 -22.21
CA ALA A 266 -2.61 8.81 -23.40
C ALA A 266 -2.59 10.15 -24.17
N ASP A 267 -3.61 10.98 -24.05
CA ASP A 267 -3.71 12.31 -24.63
C ASP A 267 -3.29 13.45 -23.67
N TRP A 268 -2.70 13.10 -22.51
CA TRP A 268 -2.34 14.07 -21.48
C TRP A 268 -0.81 14.17 -21.31
N ASP A 269 -0.20 15.03 -22.14
CA ASP A 269 1.26 15.16 -22.25
C ASP A 269 1.95 15.43 -20.91
N THR A 270 1.38 16.30 -20.08
CA THR A 270 1.97 16.63 -18.77
C THR A 270 1.95 15.41 -17.83
N ALA A 271 0.86 14.64 -17.83
CA ALA A 271 0.82 13.39 -17.08
C ALA A 271 1.84 12.38 -17.60
N LEU A 272 1.93 12.20 -18.93
CA LEU A 272 2.87 11.26 -19.56
C LEU A 272 4.33 11.57 -19.19
N ARG A 273 4.73 12.85 -19.16
CA ARG A 273 6.09 13.25 -18.77
C ARG A 273 6.41 13.02 -17.29
N ASN A 274 5.37 13.05 -16.43
CA ASN A 274 5.53 12.99 -14.98
C ASN A 274 5.10 11.64 -14.37
N ILE A 275 4.92 10.58 -15.20
CA ILE A 275 4.66 9.23 -14.71
C ILE A 275 5.76 8.77 -13.78
N LYS A 276 5.38 8.27 -12.60
CA LYS A 276 6.28 7.74 -11.59
C LYS A 276 5.84 6.36 -11.13
N VAL A 277 6.57 5.30 -11.54
CA VAL A 277 6.24 3.91 -11.19
C VAL A 277 7.39 3.15 -10.53
N CYS A 278 8.61 3.66 -10.64
CA CYS A 278 9.79 3.02 -10.08
C CYS A 278 9.72 2.98 -8.55
N GLY A 279 10.24 1.90 -7.96
CA GLY A 279 10.23 1.69 -6.51
C GLY A 279 11.34 2.45 -5.76
N PRO A 280 11.71 1.99 -4.57
CA PRO A 280 12.50 2.76 -3.58
C PRO A 280 13.92 3.15 -4.00
N ASN A 281 14.48 2.53 -5.01
CA ASN A 281 15.81 2.90 -5.54
C ASN A 281 15.75 3.96 -6.65
N TRP A 282 14.66 4.71 -6.70
CA TRP A 282 14.42 5.70 -7.73
C TRP A 282 15.33 6.93 -7.57
N PRO A 283 16.25 7.17 -8.53
CA PRO A 283 17.16 8.32 -8.47
C PRO A 283 16.57 9.58 -9.13
N GLY A 284 15.24 9.76 -9.07
CA GLY A 284 14.54 10.90 -9.67
C GLY A 284 13.93 10.64 -11.05
N ARG A 285 14.15 9.48 -11.66
CA ARG A 285 13.53 9.04 -12.93
C ARG A 285 13.21 7.56 -12.88
N ASN A 286 12.28 7.09 -13.71
CA ASN A 286 12.04 5.68 -13.86
C ASN A 286 13.27 4.96 -14.40
N CYS A 287 13.64 3.82 -13.82
CA CYS A 287 14.89 3.13 -14.19
C CYS A 287 14.83 2.42 -15.56
N GLY A 288 13.63 2.17 -16.09
CA GLY A 288 13.39 1.53 -17.38
C GLY A 288 13.57 0.01 -17.39
N HIS A 289 14.08 -0.63 -16.32
CA HIS A 289 14.41 -2.05 -16.32
C HIS A 289 13.75 -2.88 -15.18
N CYS A 290 13.20 -2.27 -14.16
CA CYS A 290 12.44 -3.02 -13.15
C CYS A 290 11.07 -3.46 -13.69
N GLU A 291 10.45 -4.45 -13.06
CA GLU A 291 9.16 -5.01 -13.49
C GLU A 291 8.10 -3.92 -13.70
N LYS A 292 7.94 -2.99 -12.77
CA LYS A 292 6.97 -1.89 -12.89
C LYS A 292 7.27 -0.96 -14.08
N CYS A 293 8.54 -0.64 -14.32
CA CYS A 293 8.93 0.19 -15.46
C CYS A 293 8.67 -0.53 -16.78
N VAL A 294 9.10 -1.80 -16.91
CA VAL A 294 8.93 -2.56 -18.16
C VAL A 294 7.46 -2.74 -18.48
N ARG A 295 6.64 -3.08 -17.49
CA ARG A 295 5.20 -3.22 -17.65
C ARG A 295 4.56 -1.90 -18.13
N THR A 296 4.86 -0.78 -17.46
CA THR A 296 4.31 0.52 -17.85
C THR A 296 4.79 0.97 -19.24
N MET A 297 6.05 0.72 -19.58
CA MET A 297 6.55 0.98 -20.93
C MET A 297 5.82 0.13 -22.00
N LEU A 298 5.49 -1.12 -21.69
CA LEU A 298 4.69 -1.97 -22.59
C LEU A 298 3.24 -1.46 -22.73
N GLU A 299 2.62 -1.02 -21.61
CA GLU A 299 1.30 -0.40 -21.60
C GLU A 299 1.27 0.87 -22.47
N LEU A 300 2.26 1.77 -22.30
CA LEU A 300 2.42 2.99 -23.11
C LEU A 300 2.70 2.70 -24.58
N LEU A 301 3.51 1.67 -24.87
CA LEU A 301 3.78 1.23 -26.24
C LEU A 301 2.51 0.68 -26.91
N ALA A 302 1.76 -0.14 -26.18
CA ALA A 302 0.48 -0.66 -26.66
C ALA A 302 -0.59 0.42 -26.83
N ALA A 303 -0.49 1.53 -26.07
CA ALA A 303 -1.33 2.72 -26.23
C ALA A 303 -0.79 3.69 -27.31
N GLY A 304 0.38 3.44 -27.91
CA GLY A 304 0.98 4.26 -28.96
C GLY A 304 1.57 5.60 -28.48
N VAL A 305 1.99 5.70 -27.21
CA VAL A 305 2.44 6.97 -26.61
C VAL A 305 3.74 6.85 -25.78
N LEU A 306 4.47 5.75 -25.90
CA LEU A 306 5.72 5.58 -25.15
C LEU A 306 6.78 6.61 -25.55
N ASP A 307 6.87 6.91 -26.84
CA ASP A 307 7.76 7.92 -27.41
C ASP A 307 7.49 9.35 -26.93
N LYS A 308 6.25 9.63 -26.53
CA LYS A 308 5.81 10.93 -26.01
C LYS A 308 6.02 11.08 -24.50
N SER A 309 6.17 9.98 -23.77
CA SER A 309 6.11 10.04 -22.30
C SER A 309 7.31 10.77 -21.69
N GLY A 310 8.53 10.63 -22.25
CA GLY A 310 9.73 11.21 -21.68
C GLY A 310 10.06 10.79 -20.25
N ALA A 311 9.16 10.04 -19.59
CA ALA A 311 9.31 9.58 -18.20
C ALA A 311 10.25 8.37 -18.06
N PHE A 312 10.61 7.74 -19.16
CA PHE A 312 11.47 6.55 -19.22
C PHE A 312 12.74 6.81 -20.02
N PRO A 313 13.84 6.06 -19.76
CA PRO A 313 15.11 6.25 -20.46
C PRO A 313 15.10 5.78 -21.93
N ALA A 314 14.05 5.10 -22.37
CA ALA A 314 13.91 4.57 -23.71
C ALA A 314 12.46 4.74 -24.21
N ASP A 315 12.33 4.98 -25.50
CA ASP A 315 11.08 5.12 -26.26
C ASP A 315 10.60 3.80 -26.88
N ASN A 316 11.28 2.70 -26.58
CA ASN A 316 10.95 1.36 -27.06
C ASN A 316 11.27 0.29 -26.02
N VAL A 317 10.65 -0.89 -26.18
CA VAL A 317 10.88 -2.05 -25.35
C VAL A 317 11.43 -3.20 -26.19
N SER A 318 12.51 -3.85 -25.75
CA SER A 318 13.04 -5.05 -26.39
C SER A 318 12.51 -6.33 -25.75
N ALA A 319 12.40 -7.41 -26.54
CA ALA A 319 12.05 -8.73 -26.03
C ALA A 319 13.03 -9.23 -24.95
N GLY A 320 14.31 -8.89 -25.07
CA GLY A 320 15.33 -9.22 -24.06
C GLY A 320 15.06 -8.54 -22.71
N LEU A 321 14.59 -7.29 -22.73
CA LEU A 321 14.20 -6.57 -21.50
C LEU A 321 13.00 -7.25 -20.84
N VAL A 322 11.97 -7.64 -21.62
CA VAL A 322 10.78 -8.33 -21.11
C VAL A 322 11.15 -9.71 -20.53
N THR A 323 11.95 -10.52 -21.25
CA THR A 323 12.36 -11.83 -20.76
C THR A 323 13.27 -11.76 -19.54
N GLY A 324 13.97 -10.64 -19.34
CA GLY A 324 14.82 -10.39 -18.17
C GLY A 324 14.06 -10.11 -16.87
N ILE A 325 12.78 -9.71 -16.94
CA ILE A 325 11.98 -9.43 -15.74
C ILE A 325 11.62 -10.71 -14.98
N ASN A 326 11.45 -10.55 -13.70
CA ASN A 326 10.95 -11.60 -12.81
C ASN A 326 9.60 -11.19 -12.26
N ILE A 327 8.53 -11.75 -12.81
CA ILE A 327 7.19 -11.58 -12.24
C ILE A 327 7.21 -12.29 -10.88
N LYS A 328 7.24 -11.50 -9.81
CA LYS A 328 7.22 -12.02 -8.44
C LYS A 328 5.91 -12.75 -8.22
N LYS A 329 5.96 -13.88 -7.50
CA LYS A 329 4.74 -14.53 -7.01
C LYS A 329 3.96 -13.50 -6.20
N PRO A 330 2.69 -13.24 -6.52
CA PRO A 330 1.90 -12.36 -5.69
C PRO A 330 1.73 -13.03 -4.33
N THR A 331 2.09 -12.30 -3.31
CA THR A 331 1.84 -12.73 -1.91
C THR A 331 0.47 -12.25 -1.48
N PHE A 332 0.01 -11.17 -2.09
CA PHE A 332 -1.26 -10.49 -1.81
C PHE A 332 -1.90 -10.05 -3.13
N GLY A 333 -3.16 -10.41 -3.33
CA GLY A 333 -4.18 -9.91 -4.25
C GLY A 333 -3.90 -9.91 -5.74
N TYR A 334 -2.78 -9.46 -6.16
CA TYR A 334 -2.45 -9.11 -7.52
C TYR A 334 -1.69 -10.22 -8.25
N THR A 335 -2.13 -10.56 -9.47
CA THR A 335 -1.33 -11.36 -10.41
C THR A 335 -0.92 -10.46 -11.57
N ALA A 336 0.33 -10.03 -11.60
CA ALA A 336 0.87 -9.30 -12.73
C ALA A 336 0.68 -10.03 -14.07
N ASP A 337 0.35 -11.31 -14.01
CA ASP A 337 0.07 -12.14 -15.18
C ASP A 337 -1.10 -11.56 -16.01
N ASP A 338 -2.17 -11.08 -15.34
CA ASP A 338 -3.36 -10.54 -16.02
C ASP A 338 -3.03 -9.23 -16.75
N ASP A 339 -2.24 -8.33 -16.15
CA ASP A 339 -1.79 -7.09 -16.79
C ASP A 339 -0.89 -7.34 -18.00
N TYR A 340 -0.06 -8.39 -17.98
CA TYR A 340 0.76 -8.74 -19.13
C TYR A 340 -0.07 -9.39 -20.25
N LEU A 341 -1.03 -10.23 -19.89
CA LEU A 341 -1.87 -10.92 -20.87
C LEU A 341 -2.81 -9.98 -21.62
N GLU A 342 -3.30 -8.91 -20.98
CA GLU A 342 -4.11 -7.90 -21.67
C GLU A 342 -3.34 -7.15 -22.77
N LEU A 343 -1.99 -7.14 -22.72
CA LEU A 343 -1.14 -6.47 -23.71
C LEU A 343 -0.92 -7.31 -24.98
N VAL A 344 -1.21 -8.61 -24.95
CA VAL A 344 -0.91 -9.52 -26.06
C VAL A 344 -1.65 -9.13 -27.35
N ALA A 345 -2.94 -8.82 -27.26
CA ALA A 345 -3.72 -8.44 -28.44
C ALA A 345 -3.27 -7.08 -29.03
N PRO A 346 -3.18 -5.98 -28.25
CA PRO A 346 -2.72 -4.70 -28.78
C PRO A 346 -1.30 -4.74 -29.34
N LEU A 347 -0.36 -5.45 -28.72
CA LEU A 347 1.02 -5.57 -29.22
C LEU A 347 1.07 -6.37 -30.53
N ARG A 348 0.18 -7.35 -30.70
CA ARG A 348 0.06 -8.09 -31.95
C ARG A 348 -0.49 -7.22 -33.10
N GLU A 349 -1.46 -6.35 -32.79
CA GLU A 349 -2.04 -5.40 -33.75
C GLU A 349 -1.00 -4.41 -34.29
N ILE A 350 -0.05 -3.97 -33.47
CA ILE A 350 1.05 -3.09 -33.90
C ILE A 350 2.28 -3.86 -34.41
N GLY A 351 2.15 -5.19 -34.66
CA GLY A 351 3.20 -6.00 -35.28
C GLY A 351 4.34 -6.42 -34.34
N ARG A 352 4.24 -6.18 -33.00
CA ARG A 352 5.29 -6.50 -32.03
C ARG A 352 5.19 -7.95 -31.51
N LEU A 353 5.27 -8.90 -32.47
CA LEU A 353 5.26 -10.32 -32.18
C LEU A 353 6.43 -10.77 -31.30
N ASP A 354 7.57 -10.07 -31.37
CA ASP A 354 8.72 -10.28 -30.51
C ASP A 354 8.36 -10.09 -29.03
N LEU A 355 7.58 -9.04 -28.71
CA LEU A 355 7.11 -8.76 -27.35
C LEU A 355 6.01 -9.71 -26.88
N VAL A 356 5.09 -10.07 -27.81
CA VAL A 356 4.05 -11.08 -27.52
C VAL A 356 4.69 -12.39 -27.06
N ASN A 357 5.64 -12.91 -27.84
CA ASN A 357 6.37 -14.15 -27.49
C ASN A 357 7.12 -14.02 -26.15
N ALA A 358 7.74 -12.86 -25.90
CA ALA A 358 8.45 -12.60 -24.65
C ALA A 358 7.51 -12.55 -23.43
N ILE A 359 6.34 -11.97 -23.57
CA ILE A 359 5.29 -11.93 -22.53
C ILE A 359 4.80 -13.35 -22.22
N GLU A 360 4.43 -14.12 -23.25
CA GLU A 360 3.96 -15.49 -23.09
C GLU A 360 5.01 -16.37 -22.38
N GLU A 361 6.29 -16.19 -22.72
CA GLU A 361 7.41 -16.87 -22.06
C GLU A 361 7.54 -16.52 -20.57
N VAL A 362 7.46 -15.23 -20.22
CA VAL A 362 7.59 -14.77 -18.83
C VAL A 362 6.41 -15.25 -17.99
N VAL A 363 5.17 -15.15 -18.52
CA VAL A 363 3.96 -15.64 -17.86
C VAL A 363 4.03 -17.17 -17.69
N ARG A 364 4.43 -17.90 -18.71
CA ARG A 364 4.64 -19.36 -18.64
C ARG A 364 5.66 -19.72 -17.55
N ARG A 365 6.81 -19.04 -17.48
CA ARG A 365 7.81 -19.26 -16.42
C ARG A 365 7.24 -18.98 -15.02
N ALA A 366 6.45 -17.93 -14.86
CA ALA A 366 5.79 -17.61 -13.59
C ALA A 366 4.81 -18.72 -13.17
N HIS A 367 4.04 -19.27 -14.11
CA HIS A 367 3.11 -20.38 -13.88
C HIS A 367 3.82 -21.69 -13.56
N HIS A 368 4.88 -22.06 -14.27
CA HIS A 368 5.67 -23.26 -13.95
C HIS A 368 6.29 -23.21 -12.55
N ARG A 369 6.74 -22.03 -12.09
CA ARG A 369 7.17 -21.87 -10.70
C ARG A 369 6.04 -22.07 -9.68
N LYS A 370 4.77 -21.87 -10.08
CA LYS A 370 3.57 -22.11 -9.25
C LYS A 370 3.20 -23.58 -9.14
N SER A 371 3.51 -24.41 -10.16
CA SER A 371 3.08 -25.82 -10.24
C SER A 371 4.04 -26.82 -9.59
N GLY A 372 5.08 -26.37 -8.95
CA GLY A 372 6.07 -27.24 -8.35
C GLY A 372 5.50 -28.12 -7.22
N PHE A 373 6.07 -29.33 -7.05
CA PHE A 373 5.79 -30.36 -6.04
C PHE A 373 5.47 -29.81 -4.64
N SER A 374 6.06 -28.66 -4.25
CA SER A 374 5.80 -27.97 -2.97
C SER A 374 4.36 -27.50 -2.78
N LEU A 375 3.64 -27.17 -3.85
CA LEU A 375 2.24 -26.71 -3.77
C LEU A 375 1.29 -27.90 -3.60
N LYS A 376 1.50 -28.96 -4.37
CA LYS A 376 0.72 -30.20 -4.26
C LYS A 376 0.90 -30.84 -2.87
N VAL A 377 2.12 -30.81 -2.33
CA VAL A 377 2.41 -31.32 -0.98
C VAL A 377 1.76 -30.46 0.10
N LYS A 378 1.73 -29.13 -0.04
CA LYS A 378 1.05 -28.25 0.92
C LYS A 378 -0.48 -28.37 0.85
N GLU A 379 -1.03 -28.55 -0.32
CA GLU A 379 -2.46 -28.76 -0.51
C GLU A 379 -2.91 -30.11 0.06
N PHE A 380 -2.12 -31.16 -0.19
CA PHE A 380 -2.31 -32.49 0.40
C PHE A 380 -2.18 -32.46 1.94
N ASP A 381 -1.11 -31.82 2.47
CA ASP A 381 -0.89 -31.65 3.90
C ASP A 381 -2.07 -30.98 4.60
N ARG A 382 -2.63 -29.91 3.99
CA ARG A 382 -3.78 -29.22 4.54
C ARG A 382 -5.07 -30.01 4.43
N LYS A 383 -5.30 -30.69 3.31
CA LYS A 383 -6.54 -31.42 3.02
C LYS A 383 -6.66 -32.72 3.81
N TYR A 384 -5.52 -33.41 4.02
CA TYR A 384 -5.50 -34.76 4.61
C TYR A 384 -4.69 -34.87 5.91
N LEU A 385 -3.81 -33.92 6.21
CA LEU A 385 -2.91 -33.97 7.38
C LEU A 385 -3.05 -32.74 8.29
N SER A 386 -4.11 -31.96 8.14
CA SER A 386 -4.41 -30.79 8.98
C SER A 386 -3.25 -29.81 9.17
N GLY A 387 -2.33 -29.74 8.17
CA GLY A 387 -1.18 -28.82 8.19
C GLY A 387 0.02 -29.31 9.02
N ILE A 388 0.08 -30.57 9.41
CA ILE A 388 1.15 -31.15 10.25
C ILE A 388 2.52 -30.97 9.59
N LEU A 389 2.68 -31.30 8.31
CA LEU A 389 3.96 -31.17 7.59
C LEU A 389 4.43 -29.72 7.47
N SER A 390 3.49 -28.77 7.38
CA SER A 390 3.78 -27.34 7.32
C SER A 390 4.23 -26.80 8.68
N ARG A 391 3.70 -27.33 9.78
CA ARG A 391 4.08 -26.98 11.16
C ARG A 391 5.45 -27.55 11.54
N THR A 392 5.73 -28.80 11.21
CA THR A 392 7.05 -29.43 11.45
C THR A 392 8.18 -28.76 10.66
N LYS A 393 7.92 -28.32 9.42
CA LYS A 393 8.91 -27.59 8.61
C LYS A 393 9.23 -26.20 9.18
N LYS A 394 8.29 -25.58 9.90
CA LYS A 394 8.49 -24.31 10.60
C LYS A 394 9.33 -24.49 11.86
N ILE A 395 9.11 -25.57 12.60
CA ILE A 395 9.88 -25.94 13.81
C ILE A 395 11.34 -26.30 13.44
N VAL A 396 11.57 -27.08 12.39
CA VAL A 396 12.92 -27.42 11.93
C VAL A 396 13.68 -26.21 11.41
N ARG A 397 13.01 -25.25 10.76
CA ARG A 397 13.66 -23.99 10.32
C ARG A 397 13.96 -23.02 11.46
N SER A 398 13.21 -23.05 12.56
CA SER A 398 13.54 -22.28 13.76
C SER A 398 14.64 -22.91 14.59
N GLY A 399 14.81 -24.25 14.54
CA GLY A 399 15.87 -24.98 15.23
C GLY A 399 17.24 -24.99 14.54
N THR A 400 17.34 -24.57 13.25
CA THR A 400 18.60 -24.55 12.49
C THR A 400 19.24 -23.16 12.35
N LYS A 401 18.74 -22.15 13.04
CA LYS A 401 19.44 -20.87 13.25
C LYS A 401 20.31 -20.95 14.51
N THR A 402 21.19 -21.94 14.58
CA THR A 402 22.37 -21.88 15.45
C THR A 402 23.44 -21.09 14.73
N ASP A 403 23.80 -20.03 15.37
CA ASP A 403 24.88 -19.09 15.18
C ASP A 403 26.17 -19.75 14.60
N ARG A 404 26.48 -19.46 13.35
CA ARG A 404 27.78 -19.74 12.74
C ARG A 404 28.51 -18.45 12.48
N SER A 405 28.91 -17.78 13.56
CA SER A 405 29.95 -16.73 13.47
C SER A 405 30.53 -16.42 14.85
N LYS A 406 31.38 -17.33 15.37
CA LYS A 406 32.49 -16.97 16.26
C LYS A 406 33.59 -18.01 16.10
N PRO A 407 34.84 -17.60 15.80
CA PRO A 407 35.99 -18.49 15.84
C PRO A 407 36.35 -18.81 17.29
N LEU A 408 36.67 -20.06 17.58
CA LEU A 408 37.24 -20.51 18.85
C LEU A 408 38.62 -19.87 19.05
N ALA A 409 38.81 -19.18 20.14
CA ALA A 409 40.11 -18.86 20.72
C ALA A 409 40.47 -19.91 21.78
N PRO A 410 41.76 -20.22 21.98
CA PRO A 410 42.20 -21.39 22.71
C PRO A 410 42.08 -21.22 24.23
N ALA A 411 41.90 -22.37 24.88
CA ALA A 411 41.89 -22.53 26.32
C ALA A 411 43.19 -22.09 26.96
N ASP A 412 43.11 -21.28 28.01
CA ASP A 412 44.18 -21.21 29.00
C ASP A 412 43.63 -21.42 30.41
N SER A 413 44.42 -22.15 31.15
CA SER A 413 44.20 -22.76 32.45
C SER A 413 44.47 -21.77 33.59
N GLY A 414 43.68 -21.76 34.64
CA GLY A 414 44.26 -21.55 35.94
C GLY A 414 43.60 -20.52 36.88
N LYS A 415 43.01 -21.11 37.96
CA LYS A 415 43.03 -20.66 39.36
C LYS A 415 42.01 -19.68 39.89
N SER A 416 41.17 -20.24 40.76
CA SER A 416 40.90 -19.94 42.17
C SER A 416 40.27 -18.60 42.57
N VAL A 417 39.05 -18.70 43.10
CA VAL A 417 38.52 -18.35 44.43
C VAL A 417 39.07 -17.06 45.00
N ASP A 418 38.20 -16.08 45.27
CA ASP A 418 37.91 -15.64 46.63
C ASP A 418 36.67 -14.72 46.70
N ILE A 419 35.95 -14.96 47.77
CA ILE A 419 34.77 -14.29 48.30
C ILE A 419 35.25 -13.01 49.05
N LEU A 420 34.48 -11.90 49.02
CA LEU A 420 34.16 -11.12 50.24
C LEU A 420 33.36 -9.81 49.94
N THR A 421 32.13 -9.82 50.47
CA THR A 421 31.47 -8.79 51.31
C THR A 421 31.37 -7.32 50.87
N LYS A 422 30.10 -6.86 50.93
CA LYS A 422 29.60 -5.49 51.17
C LYS A 422 30.31 -4.75 52.35
N PRO A 423 30.20 -3.39 52.59
CA PRO A 423 28.94 -2.65 52.58
C PRO A 423 29.00 -1.12 52.21
N ASP A 424 27.79 -0.56 52.11
CA ASP A 424 27.27 0.77 52.44
C ASP A 424 28.04 2.07 52.06
N ARG A 425 27.39 2.86 51.20
CA ARG A 425 26.70 4.11 51.53
C ARG A 425 25.91 4.64 50.34
#